data_35cc62b9525da11b371225f909df818a
#
_entry.id   35cc62b9525da11b371225f909df818a
#
_cell.length_a   1.000
_cell.length_b   1.000
_cell.length_c   1.000
_cell.angle_alpha   90.00
_cell.angle_beta   90.00
_cell.angle_gamma   90.00
#
_symmetry.space_group_name_H-M   'P 1'
#
loop_
_entity.id
_entity.type
_entity.pdbx_description
1 polymer ?
#
loop_
_entity_poly.entity_id
_entity_poly.type
_entity_poly.pdbx_seq_one_letter_code
_entity_poly.pdbx_strand_id
1 'polypeptide(L)'
;MEKVRFGSPHIAGYTLEGKANGTKYVYDALCSFLDIAPAWRPMLPEVKENEIILSGNPSLEEALFTVTAHIYHIQEDDDRLRKIASLIPEKRGEYFDYLRKTYPYRREFRNYKIKFEYGNKELEEVFSSLGFAIIK
;
A
#
# COMPACT_ATOMS: atom_id res chain seq x y z
N MET A 1 21.33 -8.36 -6.23
CA MET A 1 20.39 -7.23 -6.51
C MET A 1 20.63 -6.57 -7.86
N GLU A 2 21.75 -6.75 -8.50
CA GLU A 2 22.06 -6.14 -9.83
C GLU A 2 21.12 -6.55 -10.96
N LYS A 3 20.44 -7.70 -10.84
CA LYS A 3 19.56 -8.26 -11.88
C LYS A 3 18.09 -7.85 -11.79
N VAL A 4 17.69 -7.11 -10.76
CA VAL A 4 16.32 -6.64 -10.56
C VAL A 4 16.26 -5.13 -10.67
N ARG A 5 15.19 -4.63 -11.29
CA ARG A 5 14.99 -3.18 -11.46
C ARG A 5 14.65 -2.50 -10.12
N PHE A 6 13.75 -3.11 -9.36
CA PHE A 6 13.36 -2.64 -8.03
C PHE A 6 13.23 -3.81 -7.06
N GLY A 7 13.48 -3.55 -5.78
CA GLY A 7 13.29 -4.48 -4.70
C GLY A 7 12.63 -3.83 -3.49
N SER A 8 11.94 -4.63 -2.70
CA SER A 8 11.34 -4.18 -1.44
C SER A 8 11.61 -5.20 -0.32
N PRO A 9 11.60 -4.80 0.96
CA PRO A 9 12.03 -5.66 2.08
C PRO A 9 10.95 -6.66 2.51
N HIS A 10 10.36 -7.42 1.58
CA HIS A 10 9.33 -8.44 1.85
C HIS A 10 8.11 -7.85 2.57
N ILE A 11 7.49 -6.86 1.95
CA ILE A 11 6.41 -6.04 2.53
C ILE A 11 5.03 -6.29 1.90
N ALA A 12 4.83 -7.40 1.22
CA ALA A 12 3.51 -7.79 0.74
C ALA A 12 2.54 -7.88 1.94
N GLY A 13 1.37 -7.26 1.82
CA GLY A 13 0.40 -7.19 2.92
C GLY A 13 0.78 -6.27 4.10
N TYR A 14 1.77 -5.40 3.95
CA TYR A 14 2.21 -4.48 5.02
C TYR A 14 1.39 -3.20 5.13
N THR A 15 0.30 -3.04 4.37
CA THR A 15 -0.70 -2.02 4.66
C THR A 15 -1.35 -2.27 6.01
N LEU A 16 -1.89 -1.24 6.66
CA LEU A 16 -2.62 -1.41 7.91
C LEU A 16 -3.81 -2.34 7.73
N GLU A 17 -4.53 -2.22 6.62
CA GLU A 17 -5.63 -3.11 6.24
C GLU A 17 -5.15 -4.54 6.05
N GLY A 18 -4.04 -4.77 5.35
CA GLY A 18 -3.49 -6.10 5.12
C GLY A 18 -3.15 -6.82 6.43
N LYS A 19 -2.48 -6.11 7.36
CA LYS A 19 -2.18 -6.63 8.69
C LYS A 19 -3.43 -6.91 9.51
N ALA A 20 -4.37 -5.96 9.54
CA ALA A 20 -5.62 -6.09 10.28
C ALA A 20 -6.50 -7.22 9.72
N ASN A 21 -6.61 -7.32 8.40
CA ASN A 21 -7.37 -8.38 7.75
C ASN A 21 -6.75 -9.76 7.99
N GLY A 22 -5.41 -9.88 7.95
CA GLY A 22 -4.74 -11.14 8.28
C GLY A 22 -5.10 -11.64 9.69
N THR A 23 -5.07 -10.76 10.69
CA THR A 23 -5.49 -11.07 12.05
C THR A 23 -6.99 -11.40 12.10
N LYS A 24 -7.82 -10.63 11.40
CA LYS A 24 -9.26 -10.84 11.36
C LYS A 24 -9.65 -12.20 10.76
N TYR A 25 -9.01 -12.63 9.70
CA TYR A 25 -9.27 -13.94 9.11
C TYR A 25 -9.00 -15.09 10.08
N VAL A 26 -7.88 -15.04 10.81
CA VAL A 26 -7.56 -16.05 11.83
C VAL A 26 -8.57 -16.02 12.98
N TYR A 27 -8.94 -14.83 13.44
CA TYR A 27 -9.94 -14.63 14.47
C TYR A 27 -11.32 -15.17 14.06
N ASP A 28 -11.79 -14.84 12.87
CA ASP A 28 -13.07 -15.31 12.35
C ASP A 28 -13.10 -16.84 12.19
N ALA A 29 -12.00 -17.43 11.73
CA ALA A 29 -11.86 -18.88 11.61
C ALA A 29 -11.91 -19.56 13.00
N LEU A 30 -11.26 -18.97 14.01
CA LEU A 30 -11.31 -19.47 15.39
C LEU A 30 -12.72 -19.36 15.97
N CYS A 31 -13.41 -18.22 15.77
CA CYS A 31 -14.79 -18.05 16.21
C CYS A 31 -15.71 -19.10 15.57
N SER A 32 -15.56 -19.35 14.27
CA SER A 32 -16.32 -20.38 13.56
C SER A 32 -16.02 -21.79 14.11
N PHE A 33 -14.77 -22.09 14.41
CA PHE A 33 -14.40 -23.38 14.99
C PHE A 33 -14.99 -23.60 16.39
N LEU A 34 -15.11 -22.52 17.18
CA LEU A 34 -15.66 -22.56 18.54
C LEU A 34 -17.19 -22.35 18.59
N ASP A 35 -17.85 -22.20 17.43
CA ASP A 35 -19.28 -21.90 17.32
C ASP A 35 -19.69 -20.64 18.11
N ILE A 36 -18.88 -19.59 18.04
CA ILE A 36 -19.13 -18.29 18.66
C ILE A 36 -19.21 -17.17 17.60
N ALA A 37 -20.07 -16.17 17.83
CA ALA A 37 -20.18 -15.03 16.94
C ALA A 37 -18.96 -14.11 17.04
N PRO A 38 -18.31 -13.70 15.92
CA PRO A 38 -17.19 -12.77 15.95
C PRO A 38 -17.66 -11.37 16.37
N ALA A 39 -17.10 -10.85 17.48
CA ALA A 39 -17.42 -9.53 18.01
C ALA A 39 -16.34 -8.48 17.72
N TRP A 40 -15.08 -8.90 17.50
CA TRP A 40 -14.00 -7.98 17.26
C TRP A 40 -13.94 -7.50 15.79
N ARG A 41 -13.73 -6.21 15.61
CA ARG A 41 -13.45 -5.57 14.32
C ARG A 41 -12.25 -4.64 14.45
N PRO A 42 -11.30 -4.66 13.51
CA PRO A 42 -10.17 -3.74 13.54
C PRO A 42 -10.65 -2.31 13.34
N MET A 43 -10.21 -1.41 14.21
CA MET A 43 -10.37 0.04 14.04
C MET A 43 -9.05 0.59 13.53
N LEU A 44 -9.07 1.19 12.34
CA LEU A 44 -7.91 1.78 11.71
C LEU A 44 -8.04 3.30 11.73
N PRO A 45 -6.92 4.05 11.88
CA PRO A 45 -6.95 5.50 11.83
C PRO A 45 -7.39 5.99 10.45
N GLU A 46 -8.00 7.16 10.39
CA GLU A 46 -8.33 7.81 9.13
C GLU A 46 -7.07 8.29 8.40
N VAL A 47 -7.15 8.37 7.07
CA VAL A 47 -6.11 8.98 6.23
C VAL A 47 -6.41 10.47 6.15
N LYS A 48 -5.50 11.31 6.65
CA LYS A 48 -5.71 12.77 6.74
C LYS A 48 -5.70 13.46 5.37
N GLU A 49 -4.77 13.08 4.49
CA GLU A 49 -4.59 13.65 3.15
C GLU A 49 -4.89 12.57 2.12
N ASN A 50 -6.17 12.30 1.93
CA ASN A 50 -6.61 11.18 1.11
C ASN A 50 -7.18 11.59 -0.25
N GLU A 51 -7.13 12.87 -0.60
CA GLU A 51 -7.60 13.37 -1.89
C GLU A 51 -6.43 13.60 -2.83
N ILE A 52 -6.53 13.04 -4.03
CA ILE A 52 -5.54 13.15 -5.09
C ILE A 52 -6.21 13.85 -6.26
N ILE A 53 -5.65 14.98 -6.68
CA ILE A 53 -6.18 15.75 -7.80
C ILE A 53 -5.37 15.41 -9.04
N LEU A 54 -6.06 14.92 -10.08
CA LEU A 54 -5.49 14.74 -11.41
C LEU A 54 -5.86 15.93 -12.28
N SER A 55 -4.85 16.76 -12.55
CA SER A 55 -4.99 17.96 -13.36
C SER A 55 -4.73 17.67 -14.84
N GLY A 56 -5.32 18.46 -15.70
CA GLY A 56 -5.17 18.32 -17.15
C GLY A 56 -5.89 17.09 -17.72
N ASN A 57 -5.35 16.56 -18.82
CA ASN A 57 -5.84 15.35 -19.46
C ASN A 57 -4.70 14.35 -19.65
N PRO A 58 -4.22 13.73 -18.55
CA PRO A 58 -3.11 12.79 -18.62
C PRO A 58 -3.50 11.51 -19.37
N SER A 59 -2.51 10.88 -19.99
CA SER A 59 -2.64 9.49 -20.47
C SER A 59 -2.89 8.54 -19.27
N LEU A 60 -3.37 7.34 -19.56
CA LEU A 60 -3.57 6.31 -18.55
C LEU A 60 -2.28 6.02 -17.75
N GLU A 61 -1.14 5.92 -18.44
CA GLU A 61 0.15 5.64 -17.80
C GLU A 61 0.59 6.78 -16.87
N GLU A 62 0.46 8.04 -17.32
CA GLU A 62 0.79 9.22 -16.49
C GLU A 62 -0.13 9.33 -15.28
N ALA A 63 -1.43 9.08 -15.45
CA ALA A 63 -2.39 9.10 -14.36
C ALA A 63 -2.09 8.00 -13.32
N LEU A 64 -1.85 6.76 -13.75
CA LEU A 64 -1.46 5.65 -12.88
C LEU A 64 -0.16 5.94 -12.15
N PHE A 65 0.85 6.44 -12.85
CA PHE A 65 2.12 6.80 -12.23
C PHE A 65 1.93 7.89 -11.17
N THR A 66 1.21 8.96 -11.49
CA THR A 66 0.96 10.08 -10.56
C THR A 66 0.26 9.62 -9.29
N VAL A 67 -0.83 8.86 -9.43
CA VAL A 67 -1.60 8.38 -8.28
C VAL A 67 -0.83 7.37 -7.46
N THR A 68 -0.18 6.40 -8.10
CA THR A 68 0.58 5.38 -7.37
C THR A 68 1.81 5.95 -6.68
N ALA A 69 2.52 6.89 -7.32
CA ALA A 69 3.66 7.56 -6.72
C ALA A 69 3.26 8.44 -5.51
N HIS A 70 2.06 9.03 -5.52
CA HIS A 70 1.55 9.77 -4.37
C HIS A 70 1.35 8.87 -3.14
N ILE A 71 0.96 7.61 -3.34
CA ILE A 71 0.65 6.66 -2.26
C ILE A 71 1.87 5.83 -1.87
N TYR A 72 2.73 5.49 -2.85
CA TYR A 72 3.82 4.56 -2.66
C TYR A 72 5.02 4.85 -3.56
N HIS A 73 6.14 5.18 -2.93
CA HIS A 73 7.43 5.41 -3.58
C HIS A 73 8.29 4.14 -3.54
N ILE A 74 8.17 3.27 -4.55
CA ILE A 74 8.98 2.04 -4.65
C ILE A 74 10.48 2.32 -4.70
N GLN A 75 10.88 3.48 -5.22
CA GLN A 75 12.28 3.89 -5.27
C GLN A 75 12.89 4.02 -3.87
N GLU A 76 12.14 4.58 -2.91
CA GLU A 76 12.61 4.69 -1.53
C GLU A 76 12.83 3.33 -0.87
N ASP A 77 11.95 2.37 -1.14
CA ASP A 77 12.10 1.00 -0.64
C ASP A 77 13.32 0.31 -1.27
N ASP A 78 13.52 0.49 -2.58
CA ASP A 78 14.66 -0.06 -3.30
C ASP A 78 15.98 0.55 -2.79
N ASP A 79 16.06 1.87 -2.64
CA ASP A 79 17.24 2.57 -2.14
C ASP A 79 17.59 2.14 -0.71
N ARG A 80 16.58 1.97 0.15
CA ARG A 80 16.77 1.46 1.51
C ARG A 80 17.25 0.00 1.50
N LEU A 81 16.64 -0.84 0.67
CA LEU A 81 17.01 -2.25 0.57
C LEU A 81 18.41 -2.43 -0.01
N ARG A 82 18.82 -1.66 -1.02
CA ARG A 82 20.14 -1.76 -1.65
C ARG A 82 21.28 -1.44 -0.69
N LYS A 83 21.05 -0.68 0.38
CA LYS A 83 22.06 -0.43 1.43
C LYS A 83 22.56 -1.72 2.08
N ILE A 84 21.80 -2.82 2.03
CA ILE A 84 22.26 -4.14 2.49
C ILE A 84 23.55 -4.57 1.80
N ALA A 85 23.74 -4.23 0.52
CA ALA A 85 24.92 -4.64 -0.24
C ALA A 85 26.24 -4.02 0.30
N SER A 86 26.17 -2.84 0.92
CA SER A 86 27.31 -2.17 1.54
C SER A 86 27.65 -2.66 2.95
N LEU A 87 26.79 -3.50 3.55
CA LEU A 87 26.99 -4.02 4.89
C LEU A 87 27.79 -5.33 4.86
N ILE A 88 28.57 -5.57 5.93
CA ILE A 88 29.20 -6.88 6.16
C ILE A 88 28.12 -7.97 6.30
N PRO A 89 28.41 -9.21 5.89
CA PRO A 89 27.41 -10.28 5.84
C PRO A 89 26.63 -10.47 7.15
N GLU A 90 27.31 -10.38 8.28
CA GLU A 90 26.75 -10.60 9.63
C GLU A 90 25.68 -9.56 10.01
N LYS A 91 25.73 -8.35 9.43
CA LYS A 91 24.79 -7.25 9.69
C LYS A 91 23.61 -7.21 8.74
N ARG A 92 23.63 -7.97 7.65
CA ARG A 92 22.59 -7.90 6.61
C ARG A 92 21.22 -8.36 7.11
N GLY A 93 21.18 -9.44 7.89
CA GLY A 93 19.93 -9.96 8.46
C GLY A 93 19.30 -8.97 9.45
N GLU A 94 20.09 -8.44 10.37
CA GLU A 94 19.66 -7.43 11.34
C GLU A 94 19.09 -6.17 10.64
N TYR A 95 19.75 -5.70 9.59
CA TYR A 95 19.30 -4.54 8.83
C TYR A 95 18.03 -4.84 8.03
N PHE A 96 17.91 -6.03 7.44
CA PHE A 96 16.68 -6.44 6.74
C PHE A 96 15.48 -6.46 7.70
N ASP A 97 15.64 -7.03 8.89
CA ASP A 97 14.62 -7.03 9.92
C ASP A 97 14.27 -5.63 10.42
N TYR A 98 15.28 -4.76 10.55
CA TYR A 98 15.08 -3.35 10.88
C TYR A 98 14.21 -2.65 9.84
N LEU A 99 14.45 -2.83 8.54
CA LEU A 99 13.64 -2.25 7.47
C LEU A 99 12.16 -2.66 7.57
N ARG A 100 11.90 -3.89 7.96
CA ARG A 100 10.53 -4.41 8.13
C ARG A 100 9.86 -3.91 9.41
N LYS A 101 10.59 -3.89 10.52
CA LYS A 101 10.09 -3.43 11.83
C LYS A 101 9.77 -1.93 11.84
N THR A 102 10.57 -1.14 11.13
CA THR A 102 10.41 0.32 11.01
C THR A 102 9.68 0.76 9.76
N TYR A 103 9.02 -0.18 9.07
CA TYR A 103 8.33 0.12 7.84
C TYR A 103 7.20 1.13 8.08
N PRO A 104 7.10 2.21 7.27
CA PRO A 104 6.07 3.23 7.47
C PRO A 104 4.67 2.67 7.25
N TYR A 105 3.68 3.25 7.91
CA TYR A 105 2.30 2.89 7.71
C TYR A 105 1.84 3.27 6.31
N ARG A 106 1.29 2.29 5.60
CA ARG A 106 0.64 2.49 4.30
C ARG A 106 -0.81 2.04 4.36
N ARG A 107 -1.60 2.63 3.50
CA ARG A 107 -3.03 2.35 3.38
C ARG A 107 -3.34 1.79 1.98
N GLU A 108 -4.41 1.03 1.87
CA GLU A 108 -4.89 0.52 0.59
C GLU A 108 -5.61 1.61 -0.22
N PHE A 109 -5.70 1.41 -1.53
CA PHE A 109 -6.27 2.36 -2.50
C PHE A 109 -7.68 2.83 -2.14
N ARG A 110 -8.51 1.97 -1.56
CA ARG A 110 -9.88 2.29 -1.12
C ARG A 110 -9.97 3.39 -0.06
N ASN A 111 -8.85 3.80 0.53
CA ASN A 111 -8.81 4.91 1.48
C ASN A 111 -8.52 6.25 0.81
N TYR A 112 -8.25 6.25 -0.49
CA TYR A 112 -7.96 7.45 -1.26
C TYR A 112 -9.09 7.77 -2.21
N LYS A 113 -9.24 9.07 -2.49
CA LYS A 113 -10.22 9.63 -3.38
C LYS A 113 -9.50 10.33 -4.51
N ILE A 114 -9.99 10.15 -5.72
CA ILE A 114 -9.45 10.84 -6.89
C ILE A 114 -10.46 11.86 -7.38
N LYS A 115 -9.98 13.08 -7.56
CA LYS A 115 -10.70 14.16 -8.19
C LYS A 115 -10.05 14.45 -9.55
N PHE A 116 -10.85 14.40 -10.60
CA PHE A 116 -10.42 14.82 -11.93
C PHE A 116 -10.77 16.29 -12.12
N GLU A 117 -9.79 17.10 -12.50
CA GLU A 117 -10.03 18.51 -12.83
C GLU A 117 -10.90 18.63 -14.08
N TYR A 118 -10.69 17.74 -15.04
CA TYR A 118 -11.52 17.58 -16.23
C TYR A 118 -12.04 16.14 -16.27
N GLY A 119 -13.36 15.97 -16.43
CA GLY A 119 -13.97 14.65 -16.43
C GLY A 119 -13.40 13.75 -17.52
N ASN A 120 -12.98 12.55 -17.11
CA ASN A 120 -12.45 11.51 -18.02
C ASN A 120 -13.04 10.15 -17.57
N LYS A 121 -14.13 9.74 -18.22
CA LYS A 121 -14.87 8.53 -17.85
C LYS A 121 -14.01 7.26 -17.91
N GLU A 122 -13.10 7.16 -18.87
CA GLU A 122 -12.25 5.97 -19.01
C GLU A 122 -11.31 5.86 -17.80
N LEU A 123 -10.64 6.94 -17.41
CA LEU A 123 -9.80 6.95 -16.22
C LEU A 123 -10.61 6.76 -14.93
N GLU A 124 -11.80 7.37 -14.82
CA GLU A 124 -12.69 7.17 -13.67
C GLU A 124 -13.07 5.69 -13.49
N GLU A 125 -13.40 4.98 -14.57
CA GLU A 125 -13.69 3.55 -14.55
C GLU A 125 -12.47 2.71 -14.14
N VAL A 126 -11.30 3.01 -14.68
CA VAL A 126 -10.05 2.32 -14.32
C VAL A 126 -9.76 2.50 -12.83
N PHE A 127 -9.74 3.73 -12.33
CA PHE A 127 -9.41 3.98 -10.92
C PHE A 127 -10.47 3.44 -9.97
N SER A 128 -11.75 3.50 -10.35
CA SER A 128 -12.82 2.86 -9.58
C SER A 128 -12.62 1.35 -9.50
N SER A 129 -12.23 0.70 -10.61
CA SER A 129 -11.94 -0.75 -10.64
C SER A 129 -10.75 -1.14 -9.78
N LEU A 130 -9.78 -0.24 -9.59
CA LEU A 130 -8.65 -0.41 -8.68
C LEU A 130 -9.01 -0.18 -7.20
N GLY A 131 -10.23 0.26 -6.93
CA GLY A 131 -10.75 0.47 -5.57
C GLY A 131 -10.67 1.89 -5.04
N PHE A 132 -10.32 2.87 -5.87
CA PHE A 132 -10.36 4.28 -5.48
C PHE A 132 -11.81 4.81 -5.46
N ALA A 133 -12.09 5.74 -4.56
CA ALA A 133 -13.33 6.51 -4.62
C ALA A 133 -13.15 7.69 -5.59
N ILE A 134 -14.09 7.85 -6.52
CA ILE A 134 -14.08 8.99 -7.45
C ILE A 134 -14.98 10.09 -6.88
N ILE A 135 -14.44 11.31 -6.79
CA ILE A 135 -15.19 12.49 -6.32
C ILE A 135 -15.23 13.57 -7.42
N LYS A 136 -16.29 14.38 -7.39
CA LYS A 136 -16.53 15.46 -8.36
C LYS A 136 -15.89 16.76 -7.90
#